data_d63b85b23b570883286f114800041ccb
#
_entry.id   d63b85b23b570883286f114800041ccb
#
_cell.length_a   1.000
_cell.length_b   1.000
_cell.length_c   1.000
_cell.angle_alpha   90.00
_cell.angle_beta   90.00
_cell.angle_gamma   90.00
#
_symmetry.space_group_name_H-M   'P 1'
#
loop_
_entity.id
_entity.type
_entity.pdbx_description
1 polymer ?
#
loop_
_entity_poly.entity_id
_entity_poly.type
_entity_poly.pdbx_seq_one_letter_code
_entity_poly.pdbx_strand_id
1 'polypeptide(L)'
;MSEWNHFEELPVLFSREKKIPGSWQYALRRHPKVSSLGVDDHGTLVYHYDAVVENRYLELRFCVNGQTFCKEPNANCEECKLNRNAQCVEQTGTMDLLQFRFEPLHLSNLIKSEGTNPEADAILNFRFNHTFSKPISISGRIRHTLSSILNHRYSDAVENIFINAQTQILLLYTLESMSTIREDEVPACKFLAHQDEREKIIKAREILLDHICDPITIRELSRKAAINECYLKKGFKVMFGATIFDFYQDQRMEHARYLLYEKGFTVSEVSAQLGYSSISHFSTAFKKHTGLKPCEMLNKTTYSKR
;
A
#
# COMPACT_ATOMS: atom_id res chain seq x y z
N MET A 1 -19.27 -0.30 7.80
CA MET A 1 -18.88 -1.02 9.04
C MET A 1 -18.94 -2.57 8.91
N SER A 2 -19.68 -3.13 7.96
CA SER A 2 -19.89 -4.59 7.85
C SER A 2 -18.71 -5.40 7.31
N GLU A 3 -17.84 -4.82 6.49
CA GLU A 3 -16.77 -5.59 5.82
C GLU A 3 -15.63 -6.01 6.77
N TRP A 4 -15.31 -5.21 7.78
CA TRP A 4 -14.23 -5.52 8.71
C TRP A 4 -14.58 -6.61 9.72
N ASN A 5 -15.86 -6.80 10.04
CA ASN A 5 -16.31 -7.84 10.96
C ASN A 5 -16.13 -9.26 10.38
N HIS A 6 -16.14 -9.39 9.04
CA HIS A 6 -15.89 -10.70 8.39
C HIS A 6 -14.44 -11.17 8.56
N PHE A 7 -13.49 -10.28 8.81
CA PHE A 7 -12.09 -10.65 9.01
C PHE A 7 -11.80 -11.16 10.42
N GLU A 8 -12.66 -10.87 11.41
CA GLU A 8 -12.50 -11.35 12.79
C GLU A 8 -12.74 -12.86 12.92
N GLU A 9 -13.48 -13.46 11.98
CA GLU A 9 -13.76 -14.90 11.93
C GLU A 9 -12.67 -15.70 11.20
N LEU A 10 -11.74 -15.03 10.49
CA LEU A 10 -10.69 -15.71 9.74
C LEU A 10 -9.52 -16.14 10.66
N PRO A 11 -8.89 -17.30 10.38
CA PRO A 11 -7.73 -17.73 11.13
C PRO A 11 -6.60 -16.69 11.02
N VAL A 12 -5.97 -16.36 12.15
CA VAL A 12 -4.85 -15.41 12.22
C VAL A 12 -3.55 -16.20 12.10
N LEU A 13 -2.77 -15.94 11.05
CA LEU A 13 -1.44 -16.52 10.85
C LEU A 13 -0.36 -15.80 11.64
N PHE A 14 -0.50 -14.49 11.77
CA PHE A 14 0.42 -13.63 12.49
C PHE A 14 -0.32 -12.41 13.04
N SER A 15 -0.01 -12.00 14.27
CA SER A 15 -0.53 -10.78 14.88
C SER A 15 0.57 -10.03 15.61
N ARG A 16 0.58 -8.72 15.44
CA ARG A 16 1.45 -7.80 16.19
C ARG A 16 0.63 -6.59 16.58
N GLU A 17 0.61 -6.30 17.87
CA GLU A 17 -0.07 -5.12 18.41
C GLU A 17 0.90 -4.31 19.27
N LYS A 18 0.80 -2.99 19.17
CA LYS A 18 1.59 -2.08 19.98
C LYS A 18 0.77 -0.85 20.33
N LYS A 19 0.79 -0.48 21.60
CA LYS A 19 0.08 0.67 22.12
C LYS A 19 1.03 1.55 22.91
N ILE A 20 1.09 2.83 22.55
CA ILE A 20 1.76 3.87 23.33
C ILE A 20 0.65 4.75 23.92
N PRO A 21 0.39 4.69 25.24
CA PRO A 21 -0.68 5.45 25.90
C PRO A 21 -0.58 6.95 25.59
N GLY A 22 -1.72 7.58 25.30
CA GLY A 22 -1.79 9.00 24.97
C GLY A 22 -1.20 9.39 23.62
N SER A 23 -0.85 8.42 22.78
CA SER A 23 -0.20 8.67 21.49
C SER A 23 -0.90 7.94 20.35
N TRP A 24 -0.45 6.75 20.05
CA TRP A 24 -0.97 5.96 18.95
C TRP A 24 -1.00 4.46 19.31
N GLN A 25 -1.81 3.75 18.56
CA GLN A 25 -1.87 2.29 18.63
C GLN A 25 -1.81 1.76 17.20
N TYR A 26 -1.06 0.68 16.99
CA TYR A 26 -1.15 -0.05 15.74
C TYR A 26 -1.41 -1.54 15.99
N ALA A 27 -2.15 -2.14 15.06
CA ALA A 27 -2.38 -3.56 15.01
C ALA A 27 -2.13 -4.04 13.57
N LEU A 28 -1.39 -5.13 13.46
CA LEU A 28 -1.15 -5.85 12.21
C LEU A 28 -1.66 -7.26 12.41
N ARG A 29 -2.56 -7.73 11.53
CA ARG A 29 -3.05 -9.11 11.49
C ARG A 29 -2.89 -9.65 10.10
N ARG A 30 -2.31 -10.83 9.98
CA ARG A 30 -2.14 -11.55 8.72
C ARG A 30 -3.07 -12.75 8.70
N HIS A 31 -3.84 -12.86 7.63
CA HIS A 31 -4.78 -13.94 7.39
C HIS A 31 -4.44 -14.69 6.09
N PRO A 32 -4.82 -15.96 5.95
CA PRO A 32 -4.75 -16.63 4.66
C PRO A 32 -5.70 -15.94 3.66
N LYS A 33 -5.28 -15.84 2.41
CA LYS A 33 -6.12 -15.27 1.35
C LYS A 33 -7.26 -16.24 1.06
N VAL A 34 -8.50 -15.78 1.23
CA VAL A 34 -9.70 -16.55 0.90
C VAL A 34 -10.08 -16.18 -0.54
N SER A 35 -10.07 -17.17 -1.42
CA SER A 35 -10.33 -16.96 -2.87
C SER A 35 -11.72 -16.43 -3.19
N SER A 36 -12.68 -16.60 -2.27
CA SER A 36 -14.06 -16.10 -2.42
C SER A 36 -14.22 -14.61 -2.11
N LEU A 37 -13.27 -14.02 -1.38
CA LEU A 37 -13.22 -12.58 -1.12
C LEU A 37 -12.23 -11.98 -2.13
N GLY A 38 -12.74 -11.50 -3.26
CA GLY A 38 -11.97 -10.70 -4.23
C GLY A 38 -11.59 -9.35 -3.61
N VAL A 39 -10.80 -9.39 -2.52
CA VAL A 39 -10.44 -8.19 -1.78
C VAL A 39 -9.28 -7.51 -2.49
N ASP A 40 -9.59 -6.45 -3.20
CA ASP A 40 -8.58 -5.52 -3.69
C ASP A 40 -7.99 -4.73 -2.53
N ASP A 41 -6.74 -4.31 -2.70
CA ASP A 41 -6.08 -3.43 -1.74
C ASP A 41 -6.91 -2.16 -1.53
N HIS A 42 -7.36 -1.94 -0.32
CA HIS A 42 -8.16 -0.76 0.04
C HIS A 42 -7.76 -0.19 1.38
N GLY A 43 -8.05 1.09 1.56
CA GLY A 43 -7.87 1.79 2.80
C GLY A 43 -9.14 2.52 3.22
N THR A 44 -9.28 2.77 4.51
CA THR A 44 -10.39 3.54 5.07
C THR A 44 -9.87 4.41 6.21
N LEU A 45 -10.21 5.69 6.18
CA LEU A 45 -10.08 6.59 7.31
C LEU A 45 -11.40 6.54 8.08
N VAL A 46 -11.34 6.27 9.37
CA VAL A 46 -12.51 6.28 10.27
C VAL A 46 -12.29 7.34 11.33
N TYR A 47 -13.20 8.27 11.40
CA TYR A 47 -13.28 9.24 12.49
C TYR A 47 -14.32 8.75 13.48
N HIS A 48 -13.91 8.50 14.69
CA HIS A 48 -14.78 8.05 15.77
C HIS A 48 -15.14 9.19 16.72
N TYR A 49 -16.42 9.29 17.03
CA TYR A 49 -16.97 10.15 18.06
C TYR A 49 -17.96 9.36 18.91
N ASP A 50 -17.70 9.28 20.20
CA ASP A 50 -18.63 8.72 21.18
C ASP A 50 -19.13 9.84 22.08
N ALA A 51 -20.43 10.15 21.96
CA ALA A 51 -21.07 11.23 22.72
C ALA A 51 -21.22 10.90 24.22
N VAL A 52 -21.24 9.63 24.59
CA VAL A 52 -21.47 9.20 25.98
C VAL A 52 -20.20 9.35 26.82
N VAL A 53 -19.04 9.02 26.23
CA VAL A 53 -17.74 9.02 26.92
C VAL A 53 -16.89 10.22 26.49
N GLU A 54 -17.41 11.07 25.59
CA GLU A 54 -16.68 12.18 24.92
C GLU A 54 -15.34 11.73 24.33
N ASN A 55 -15.28 10.47 23.89
CA ASN A 55 -14.07 9.90 23.33
C ASN A 55 -14.02 10.12 21.81
N ARG A 56 -12.89 10.61 21.34
CA ARG A 56 -12.64 10.85 19.92
C ARG A 56 -11.32 10.20 19.56
N TYR A 57 -11.28 9.57 18.40
CA TYR A 57 -10.01 9.08 17.82
C TYR A 57 -10.12 8.97 16.31
N LEU A 58 -8.99 9.05 15.67
CA LEU A 58 -8.85 8.83 14.24
C LEU A 58 -8.22 7.45 14.00
N GLU A 59 -8.74 6.70 13.05
CA GLU A 59 -8.23 5.40 12.71
C GLU A 59 -8.01 5.28 11.21
N LEU A 60 -6.83 4.82 10.82
CA LEU A 60 -6.54 4.39 9.46
C LEU A 60 -6.55 2.87 9.42
N ARG A 61 -7.30 2.32 8.48
CA ARG A 61 -7.42 0.88 8.23
C ARG A 61 -6.97 0.58 6.82
N PHE A 62 -6.09 -0.39 6.67
CA PHE A 62 -5.62 -0.86 5.36
C PHE A 62 -5.74 -2.37 5.28
N CYS A 63 -6.30 -2.82 4.15
CA CYS A 63 -6.28 -4.21 3.75
C CYS A 63 -5.41 -4.30 2.49
N VAL A 64 -4.34 -5.07 2.54
CA VAL A 64 -3.43 -5.24 1.41
C VAL A 64 -3.14 -6.71 1.18
N ASN A 65 -3.00 -7.08 -0.09
CA ASN A 65 -2.54 -8.41 -0.45
C ASN A 65 -1.10 -8.57 0.05
N GLY A 66 -0.93 -9.54 0.95
CA GLY A 66 0.34 -9.84 1.57
C GLY A 66 1.23 -10.70 0.68
N GLN A 67 2.47 -10.88 1.12
CA GLN A 67 3.39 -11.84 0.52
C GLN A 67 2.98 -13.27 0.88
N THR A 68 3.43 -14.23 0.10
CA THR A 68 3.24 -15.66 0.38
C THR A 68 3.88 -16.02 1.72
N PHE A 69 3.14 -16.69 2.57
CA PHE A 69 3.55 -17.12 3.91
C PHE A 69 3.60 -18.64 3.98
N CYS A 70 4.59 -19.21 4.68
CA CYS A 70 4.68 -20.63 4.90
C CYS A 70 3.57 -21.10 5.87
N LYS A 71 2.92 -22.22 5.58
CA LYS A 71 1.85 -22.78 6.41
C LYS A 71 2.34 -23.42 7.71
N GLU A 72 3.62 -23.76 7.81
CA GLU A 72 4.20 -24.33 9.02
C GLU A 72 4.57 -23.22 10.01
N PRO A 73 3.77 -22.98 11.07
CA PRO A 73 3.99 -21.89 12.02
C PRO A 73 5.24 -22.11 12.90
N ASN A 74 5.80 -23.32 12.92
CA ASN A 74 6.96 -23.68 13.74
C ASN A 74 8.27 -23.82 12.94
N ALA A 75 8.23 -23.62 11.62
CA ALA A 75 9.44 -23.58 10.82
C ALA A 75 10.15 -22.26 11.10
N ASN A 76 11.37 -22.34 11.64
CA ASN A 76 12.22 -21.17 11.80
C ASN A 76 12.56 -20.67 10.39
N CYS A 77 11.79 -19.66 9.91
CA CYS A 77 11.90 -19.17 8.53
C CYS A 77 13.28 -18.56 8.25
N GLU A 78 14.04 -18.19 9.29
CA GLU A 78 15.43 -17.74 9.16
C GLU A 78 16.37 -18.89 8.82
N GLU A 79 16.06 -20.11 9.27
CA GLU A 79 16.81 -21.34 9.00
C GLU A 79 16.29 -22.08 7.76
N CYS A 80 15.10 -21.72 7.28
CA CYS A 80 14.48 -22.34 6.12
C CYS A 80 15.25 -21.99 4.84
N LYS A 81 16.19 -22.85 4.47
CA LYS A 81 16.96 -22.75 3.22
C LYS A 81 16.07 -22.81 1.97
N LEU A 82 14.84 -23.30 2.11
CA LEU A 82 13.82 -23.36 1.05
C LEU A 82 13.23 -21.98 0.73
N ASN A 83 13.36 -21.02 1.63
CA ASN A 83 12.91 -19.63 1.40
C ASN A 83 13.62 -18.94 0.23
N ARG A 84 14.74 -19.50 -0.25
CA ARG A 84 15.47 -19.03 -1.43
C ARG A 84 15.08 -19.73 -2.73
N ASN A 85 14.38 -20.85 -2.66
CA ASN A 85 13.92 -21.58 -3.83
C ASN A 85 12.40 -21.46 -3.94
N ALA A 86 11.92 -21.05 -5.13
CA ALA A 86 10.52 -20.87 -5.49
C ALA A 86 9.63 -22.14 -5.39
N GLN A 87 10.06 -23.15 -4.66
CA GLN A 87 9.45 -24.48 -4.56
C GLN A 87 8.92 -24.82 -3.17
N CYS A 88 8.71 -23.84 -2.29
CA CYS A 88 7.99 -24.16 -1.06
C CYS A 88 6.51 -24.43 -1.42
N VAL A 89 6.16 -25.72 -1.43
CA VAL A 89 4.83 -26.22 -1.82
C VAL A 89 3.73 -25.77 -0.85
N GLU A 90 4.10 -25.20 0.31
CA GLU A 90 3.18 -24.79 1.38
C GLU A 90 3.00 -23.27 1.50
N GLN A 91 3.43 -22.51 0.49
CA GLN A 91 3.17 -21.07 0.48
C GLN A 91 1.68 -20.81 0.21
N THR A 92 1.07 -20.01 1.08
CA THR A 92 -0.30 -19.53 0.87
C THR A 92 -0.28 -18.03 0.62
N GLY A 93 -1.10 -17.57 -0.31
CA GLY A 93 -1.36 -16.14 -0.44
C GLY A 93 -1.92 -15.61 0.88
N THR A 94 -1.52 -14.40 1.26
CA THR A 94 -1.96 -13.78 2.51
C THR A 94 -2.63 -12.45 2.25
N MET A 95 -3.34 -12.01 3.25
CA MET A 95 -3.96 -10.71 3.34
C MET A 95 -3.54 -10.07 4.67
N ASP A 96 -2.98 -8.87 4.60
CA ASP A 96 -2.51 -8.13 5.76
C ASP A 96 -3.49 -7.02 6.09
N LEU A 97 -4.01 -7.02 7.32
CA LEU A 97 -4.85 -5.98 7.87
C LEU A 97 -4.01 -5.11 8.81
N LEU A 98 -3.91 -3.82 8.50
CA LEU A 98 -3.19 -2.86 9.30
C LEU A 98 -4.16 -1.80 9.84
N GLN A 99 -4.10 -1.55 11.13
CA GLN A 99 -4.89 -0.53 11.83
C GLN A 99 -3.94 0.41 12.57
N PHE A 100 -4.16 1.71 12.39
CA PHE A 100 -3.41 2.77 13.09
C PHE A 100 -4.40 3.71 13.74
N ARG A 101 -4.37 3.79 15.07
CA ARG A 101 -5.25 4.64 15.84
C ARG A 101 -4.48 5.80 16.44
N PHE A 102 -5.01 6.99 16.31
CA PHE A 102 -4.45 8.24 16.83
C PHE A 102 -5.40 8.85 17.86
N GLU A 103 -4.85 9.23 19.01
CA GLU A 103 -5.60 9.96 20.03
C GLU A 103 -5.45 11.48 19.84
N PRO A 104 -6.44 12.29 20.27
CA PRO A 104 -6.41 13.74 20.09
C PRO A 104 -5.15 14.40 20.63
N LEU A 105 -4.70 13.95 21.81
CA LEU A 105 -3.51 14.50 22.46
C LEU A 105 -2.25 14.32 21.60
N HIS A 106 -2.14 13.19 20.90
CA HIS A 106 -1.00 12.95 20.01
C HIS A 106 -0.99 13.91 18.83
N LEU A 107 -2.13 14.05 18.15
CA LEU A 107 -2.23 14.90 16.96
C LEU A 107 -2.14 16.38 17.30
N SER A 108 -2.70 16.84 18.41
CA SER A 108 -2.61 18.25 18.84
C SER A 108 -1.15 18.71 19.08
N ASN A 109 -0.27 17.80 19.47
CA ASN A 109 1.15 18.10 19.63
C ASN A 109 1.90 18.25 18.30
N LEU A 110 1.38 17.68 17.22
CA LEU A 110 1.97 17.75 15.88
C LEU A 110 1.45 18.96 15.08
N ILE A 111 0.23 19.44 15.39
CA ILE A 111 -0.46 20.44 14.61
C ILE A 111 -0.58 21.72 15.43
N LYS A 112 0.26 22.70 15.14
CA LYS A 112 0.28 23.98 15.88
C LYS A 112 -0.34 25.17 15.13
N SER A 113 -0.78 24.99 13.89
CA SER A 113 -1.34 26.08 13.06
C SER A 113 -2.50 25.57 12.21
N GLU A 114 -3.41 26.45 11.87
CA GLU A 114 -4.44 26.18 10.89
C GLU A 114 -3.79 26.06 9.51
N GLY A 115 -4.07 24.95 8.85
CA GLY A 115 -3.56 24.66 7.51
C GLY A 115 -4.44 25.27 6.41
N THR A 116 -4.02 25.11 5.19
CA THR A 116 -4.76 25.57 4.00
C THR A 116 -5.92 24.66 3.60
N ASN A 117 -6.06 23.49 4.25
CA ASN A 117 -7.12 22.53 3.99
C ASN A 117 -8.10 22.45 5.17
N PRO A 118 -9.28 23.09 5.06
CA PRO A 118 -10.25 23.15 6.17
C PRO A 118 -10.77 21.79 6.61
N GLU A 119 -10.89 20.81 5.70
CA GLU A 119 -11.38 19.48 6.00
C GLU A 119 -10.34 18.66 6.76
N ALA A 120 -9.10 18.66 6.29
CA ALA A 120 -7.99 18.01 6.98
C ALA A 120 -7.80 18.62 8.38
N ASP A 121 -7.87 19.94 8.50
CA ASP A 121 -7.80 20.64 9.78
C ASP A 121 -8.94 20.26 10.73
N ALA A 122 -10.16 20.11 10.23
CA ALA A 122 -11.31 19.69 11.04
C ALA A 122 -11.16 18.24 11.53
N ILE A 123 -10.61 17.34 10.70
CA ILE A 123 -10.31 15.95 11.07
C ILE A 123 -9.22 15.91 12.15
N LEU A 124 -8.10 16.57 11.90
CA LEU A 124 -6.92 16.53 12.75
C LEU A 124 -7.14 17.22 14.11
N ASN A 125 -7.97 18.27 14.14
CA ASN A 125 -8.36 19.00 15.36
C ASN A 125 -9.61 18.44 16.03
N PHE A 126 -10.13 17.29 15.58
CA PHE A 126 -11.28 16.60 16.17
C PHE A 126 -12.51 17.50 16.31
N ARG A 127 -12.83 18.30 15.26
CA ARG A 127 -13.94 19.26 15.27
C ARG A 127 -15.31 18.64 14.96
N PHE A 128 -15.37 17.37 14.50
CA PHE A 128 -16.64 16.70 14.20
C PHE A 128 -17.27 16.07 15.44
N ASN A 129 -18.61 16.14 15.51
CA ASN A 129 -19.41 15.58 16.58
C ASN A 129 -20.23 14.35 16.11
N HIS A 130 -19.72 13.63 15.12
CA HIS A 130 -20.33 12.41 14.61
C HIS A 130 -19.25 11.48 14.05
N THR A 131 -19.53 10.19 14.09
CA THR A 131 -18.66 9.17 13.48
C THR A 131 -18.89 9.10 11.99
N PHE A 132 -17.83 9.07 11.20
CA PHE A 132 -17.86 8.85 9.76
C PHE A 132 -16.67 8.04 9.27
N SER A 133 -16.78 7.52 8.06
CA SER A 133 -15.67 6.85 7.38
C SER A 133 -15.51 7.36 5.95
N LYS A 134 -14.26 7.42 5.50
CA LYS A 134 -13.90 7.80 4.13
C LYS A 134 -13.00 6.76 3.50
N PRO A 135 -13.25 6.33 2.27
CA PRO A 135 -12.34 5.45 1.55
C PRO A 135 -11.02 6.16 1.26
N ILE A 136 -9.92 5.42 1.34
CA ILE A 136 -8.57 5.87 1.00
C ILE A 136 -8.13 5.13 -0.24
N SER A 137 -7.76 5.85 -1.29
CA SER A 137 -7.10 5.25 -2.45
C SER A 137 -5.65 4.93 -2.12
N ILE A 138 -5.26 3.65 -2.21
CA ILE A 138 -3.89 3.23 -1.93
C ILE A 138 -2.96 3.64 -3.08
N SER A 139 -2.35 4.81 -2.95
CA SER A 139 -1.32 5.29 -3.87
C SER A 139 -0.03 4.47 -3.75
N GLY A 140 0.87 4.58 -4.74
CA GLY A 140 2.19 3.95 -4.68
C GLY A 140 2.97 4.34 -3.42
N ARG A 141 2.87 5.59 -2.95
CA ARG A 141 3.50 6.08 -1.71
C ARG A 141 2.93 5.39 -0.47
N ILE A 142 1.61 5.28 -0.36
CA ILE A 142 0.94 4.57 0.73
C ILE A 142 1.35 3.10 0.72
N ARG A 143 1.33 2.45 -0.45
CA ARG A 143 1.74 1.04 -0.60
C ARG A 143 3.19 0.81 -0.18
N HIS A 144 4.10 1.69 -0.61
CA HIS A 144 5.50 1.61 -0.22
C HIS A 144 5.69 1.73 1.30
N THR A 145 4.98 2.66 1.93
CA THR A 145 5.04 2.85 3.38
C THR A 145 4.47 1.65 4.15
N LEU A 146 3.35 1.08 3.69
CA LEU A 146 2.78 -0.15 4.25
C LEU A 146 3.74 -1.33 4.09
N SER A 147 4.34 -1.49 2.91
CA SER A 147 5.35 -2.53 2.66
C SER A 147 6.58 -2.35 3.58
N SER A 148 7.01 -1.12 3.82
CA SER A 148 8.12 -0.84 4.73
C SER A 148 7.78 -1.23 6.18
N ILE A 149 6.55 -0.99 6.63
CA ILE A 149 6.06 -1.41 7.95
C ILE A 149 5.98 -2.94 8.06
N LEU A 150 5.54 -3.62 7.01
CA LEU A 150 5.40 -5.08 6.99
C LEU A 150 6.73 -5.83 6.99
N ASN A 151 7.76 -5.25 6.37
CA ASN A 151 9.02 -5.94 6.07
C ASN A 151 10.24 -5.38 6.83
N HIS A 152 10.05 -4.53 7.84
CA HIS A 152 11.19 -4.00 8.62
C HIS A 152 11.82 -5.09 9.51
N ARG A 153 13.10 -4.88 9.81
CA ARG A 153 13.89 -5.73 10.70
C ARG A 153 14.37 -5.02 11.98
N TYR A 154 13.74 -3.89 12.29
CA TYR A 154 14.06 -3.16 13.52
C TYR A 154 13.42 -3.83 14.72
N SER A 155 14.06 -3.72 15.87
CA SER A 155 13.56 -4.20 17.18
C SER A 155 13.55 -3.09 18.21
N ASP A 156 12.80 -3.30 19.28
CA ASP A 156 12.77 -2.49 20.51
C ASP A 156 12.54 -0.98 20.28
N ALA A 157 13.44 -0.14 20.82
CA ALA A 157 13.31 1.31 20.74
C ALA A 157 13.39 1.84 19.30
N VAL A 158 14.24 1.24 18.47
CA VAL A 158 14.41 1.64 17.06
C VAL A 158 13.17 1.31 16.27
N GLU A 159 12.52 0.17 16.54
CA GLU A 159 11.23 -0.18 15.95
C GLU A 159 10.17 0.86 16.29
N ASN A 160 10.10 1.32 17.54
CA ASN A 160 9.13 2.34 17.95
C ASN A 160 9.29 3.64 17.15
N ILE A 161 10.53 4.10 17.00
CA ILE A 161 10.84 5.30 16.22
C ILE A 161 10.44 5.11 14.77
N PHE A 162 10.79 3.95 14.18
CA PHE A 162 10.48 3.63 12.79
C PHE A 162 8.97 3.58 12.56
N ILE A 163 8.23 2.80 13.35
CA ILE A 163 6.77 2.66 13.20
C ILE A 163 6.07 4.00 13.40
N ASN A 164 6.50 4.80 14.39
CA ASN A 164 5.92 6.14 14.60
C ASN A 164 6.12 7.04 13.37
N ALA A 165 7.33 7.09 12.81
CA ALA A 165 7.62 7.88 11.61
C ALA A 165 6.78 7.42 10.41
N GLN A 166 6.70 6.11 10.15
CA GLN A 166 5.91 5.57 9.04
C GLN A 166 4.42 5.82 9.22
N THR A 167 3.92 5.76 10.45
CA THR A 167 2.50 6.02 10.77
C THR A 167 2.13 7.48 10.51
N GLN A 168 3.03 8.44 10.83
CA GLN A 168 2.83 9.85 10.51
C GLN A 168 2.87 10.11 8.99
N ILE A 169 3.77 9.45 8.27
CA ILE A 169 3.84 9.51 6.81
C ILE A 169 2.56 8.94 6.17
N LEU A 170 2.01 7.84 6.69
CA LEU A 170 0.72 7.30 6.24
C LEU A 170 -0.42 8.30 6.44
N LEU A 171 -0.47 8.93 7.61
CA LEU A 171 -1.48 9.96 7.89
C LEU A 171 -1.37 11.13 6.91
N LEU A 172 -0.14 11.62 6.67
CA LEU A 172 0.11 12.69 5.69
C LEU A 172 -0.40 12.31 4.30
N TYR A 173 0.00 11.15 3.76
CA TYR A 173 -0.41 10.72 2.43
C TYR A 173 -1.92 10.45 2.32
N THR A 174 -2.54 10.00 3.41
CA THR A 174 -3.98 9.84 3.48
C THR A 174 -4.69 11.18 3.36
N LEU A 175 -4.26 12.18 4.13
CA LEU A 175 -4.85 13.52 4.09
C LEU A 175 -4.59 14.22 2.75
N GLU A 176 -3.41 14.05 2.16
CA GLU A 176 -3.13 14.54 0.81
C GLU A 176 -4.07 13.91 -0.23
N SER A 177 -4.32 12.60 -0.13
CA SER A 177 -5.22 11.92 -1.06
C SER A 177 -6.67 12.40 -0.97
N MET A 178 -7.08 12.86 0.21
CA MET A 178 -8.41 13.46 0.43
C MET A 178 -8.47 14.90 -0.10
N SER A 179 -7.38 15.66 0.00
CA SER A 179 -7.31 17.06 -0.43
C SER A 179 -7.28 17.22 -1.94
N THR A 180 -6.76 16.23 -2.66
CA THR A 180 -6.71 16.23 -4.13
C THR A 180 -8.07 15.92 -4.78
N ILE A 181 -9.04 15.46 -4.00
CA ILE A 181 -10.44 15.32 -4.44
C ILE A 181 -11.15 16.65 -4.09
N ARG A 182 -10.86 17.73 -4.81
CA ARG A 182 -11.79 18.86 -4.88
C ARG A 182 -13.06 18.34 -5.53
N GLU A 183 -14.17 18.36 -4.80
CA GLU A 183 -15.50 17.96 -5.28
C GLU A 183 -15.91 18.71 -6.57
N ASP A 184 -15.26 19.84 -6.87
CA ASP A 184 -15.53 20.68 -8.04
C ASP A 184 -14.80 20.25 -9.32
N GLU A 185 -13.81 19.35 -9.27
CA GLU A 185 -13.03 18.94 -10.45
C GLU A 185 -13.22 17.49 -10.91
N VAL A 186 -13.90 16.67 -10.12
CA VAL A 186 -14.36 15.37 -10.59
C VAL A 186 -15.89 15.45 -10.65
N PRO A 187 -16.49 15.75 -11.81
CA PRO A 187 -17.88 15.39 -11.99
C PRO A 187 -17.93 13.92 -11.62
N ALA A 188 -18.72 13.58 -10.58
CA ALA A 188 -18.93 12.21 -10.16
C ALA A 188 -19.02 11.41 -11.44
N CYS A 189 -18.00 10.58 -11.72
CA CYS A 189 -17.83 10.06 -13.07
C CYS A 189 -19.03 9.14 -13.25
N LYS A 190 -20.10 9.64 -13.85
CA LYS A 190 -21.35 8.88 -14.15
C LYS A 190 -21.00 7.54 -14.79
N PHE A 191 -19.86 7.52 -15.43
CA PHE A 191 -19.19 6.38 -16.00
C PHE A 191 -18.79 5.31 -14.97
N LEU A 192 -18.22 5.67 -13.80
CA LEU A 192 -17.88 4.70 -12.75
C LEU A 192 -19.09 4.28 -11.89
N ALA A 193 -20.25 4.86 -12.12
CA ALA A 193 -21.48 4.39 -11.50
C ALA A 193 -21.93 3.01 -12.04
N HIS A 194 -21.50 2.64 -13.27
CA HIS A 194 -21.79 1.35 -13.88
C HIS A 194 -20.71 0.31 -13.52
N GLN A 195 -21.15 -0.83 -13.02
CA GLN A 195 -20.26 -1.92 -12.61
C GLN A 195 -19.39 -2.43 -13.76
N ASP A 196 -19.97 -2.56 -14.95
CA ASP A 196 -19.27 -3.00 -16.17
C ASP A 196 -18.04 -2.13 -16.49
N GLU A 197 -18.12 -0.83 -16.23
CA GLU A 197 -17.03 0.09 -16.50
C GLU A 197 -15.91 0.00 -15.45
N ARG A 198 -16.28 -0.28 -14.20
CA ARG A 198 -15.29 -0.59 -13.14
C ARG A 198 -14.54 -1.88 -13.47
N GLU A 199 -15.24 -2.92 -13.90
CA GLU A 199 -14.66 -4.21 -14.30
C GLU A 199 -13.67 -4.05 -15.44
N LYS A 200 -13.96 -3.21 -16.45
CA LYS A 200 -13.02 -2.89 -17.53
C LYS A 200 -11.74 -2.23 -17.01
N ILE A 201 -11.84 -1.36 -16.01
CA ILE A 201 -10.67 -0.69 -15.41
C ILE A 201 -9.86 -1.68 -14.56
N ILE A 202 -10.53 -2.57 -13.84
CA ILE A 202 -9.86 -3.66 -13.09
C ILE A 202 -9.13 -4.57 -14.09
N LYS A 203 -9.78 -4.97 -15.17
CA LYS A 203 -9.16 -5.74 -16.24
C LYS A 203 -7.95 -5.05 -16.86
N ALA A 204 -8.01 -3.72 -17.04
CA ALA A 204 -6.87 -2.95 -17.53
C ALA A 204 -5.68 -3.02 -16.56
N ARG A 205 -5.92 -2.99 -15.24
CA ARG A 205 -4.87 -3.17 -14.22
C ARG A 205 -4.25 -4.57 -14.30
N GLU A 206 -5.05 -5.61 -14.45
CA GLU A 206 -4.56 -6.99 -14.61
C GLU A 206 -3.67 -7.11 -15.85
N ILE A 207 -4.13 -6.59 -16.99
CA ILE A 207 -3.33 -6.57 -18.22
C ILE A 207 -1.99 -5.84 -18.02
N LEU A 208 -1.95 -4.74 -17.28
CA LEU A 208 -0.69 -4.04 -16.96
C LEU A 208 0.26 -4.92 -16.14
N LEU A 209 -0.27 -5.66 -15.18
CA LEU A 209 0.53 -6.56 -14.33
C LEU A 209 1.10 -7.73 -15.14
N ASP A 210 0.35 -8.27 -16.08
CA ASP A 210 0.81 -9.33 -16.99
C ASP A 210 1.90 -8.85 -17.96
N HIS A 211 1.94 -7.53 -18.24
CA HIS A 211 2.87 -6.92 -19.19
C HIS A 211 4.03 -6.16 -18.49
N ILE A 212 4.39 -6.52 -17.26
CA ILE A 212 5.48 -5.84 -16.50
C ILE A 212 6.81 -5.85 -17.25
N CYS A 213 7.14 -6.95 -17.93
CA CYS A 213 8.37 -7.13 -18.69
C CYS A 213 8.25 -6.70 -20.17
N ASP A 214 7.02 -6.58 -20.68
CA ASP A 214 6.73 -6.23 -22.09
C ASP A 214 5.83 -4.99 -22.13
N PRO A 215 6.41 -3.77 -22.23
CA PRO A 215 5.65 -2.52 -22.11
C PRO A 215 4.53 -2.38 -23.13
N ILE A 216 3.33 -2.16 -22.63
CA ILE A 216 2.12 -1.94 -23.43
C ILE A 216 1.78 -0.45 -23.51
N THR A 217 1.33 0.00 -24.68
CA THR A 217 0.86 1.39 -24.86
C THR A 217 -0.55 1.58 -24.27
N ILE A 218 -0.88 2.83 -23.87
CA ILE A 218 -2.22 3.15 -23.35
C ILE A 218 -3.31 2.82 -24.40
N ARG A 219 -3.01 3.00 -25.68
CA ARG A 219 -3.91 2.68 -26.77
C ARG A 219 -4.18 1.18 -26.89
N GLU A 220 -3.17 0.35 -26.75
CA GLU A 220 -3.32 -1.12 -26.74
C GLU A 220 -4.04 -1.58 -25.48
N LEU A 221 -3.69 -1.02 -24.32
CA LEU A 221 -4.36 -1.29 -23.06
C LEU A 221 -5.87 -0.98 -23.15
N SER A 222 -6.22 0.18 -23.70
CA SER A 222 -7.63 0.57 -23.88
C SER A 222 -8.40 -0.38 -24.79
N ARG A 223 -7.77 -0.86 -25.86
CA ARG A 223 -8.37 -1.86 -26.76
C ARG A 223 -8.56 -3.21 -26.05
N LYS A 224 -7.54 -3.70 -25.34
CA LYS A 224 -7.62 -4.98 -24.62
C LYS A 224 -8.65 -4.95 -23.49
N ALA A 225 -8.79 -3.82 -22.82
CA ALA A 225 -9.78 -3.61 -21.76
C ALA A 225 -11.19 -3.23 -22.29
N ALA A 226 -11.34 -3.04 -23.59
CA ALA A 226 -12.58 -2.59 -24.25
C ALA A 226 -13.16 -1.30 -23.65
N ILE A 227 -12.30 -0.29 -23.43
CA ILE A 227 -12.65 1.00 -22.85
C ILE A 227 -11.99 2.14 -23.63
N ASN A 228 -12.63 3.29 -23.71
CA ASN A 228 -12.05 4.48 -24.32
C ASN A 228 -10.84 4.99 -23.51
N GLU A 229 -9.77 5.46 -24.21
CA GLU A 229 -8.54 5.93 -23.56
C GLU A 229 -8.79 7.06 -22.55
N CYS A 230 -9.70 7.99 -22.85
CA CYS A 230 -10.01 9.11 -21.94
C CYS A 230 -10.68 8.60 -20.66
N TYR A 231 -11.64 7.70 -20.79
CA TYR A 231 -12.32 7.07 -19.66
C TYR A 231 -11.39 6.16 -18.87
N LEU A 232 -10.52 5.41 -19.56
CA LEU A 232 -9.52 4.59 -18.92
C LEU A 232 -8.58 5.43 -18.05
N LYS A 233 -8.00 6.53 -18.57
CA LYS A 233 -7.09 7.40 -17.80
C LYS A 233 -7.77 8.00 -16.57
N LYS A 234 -8.99 8.53 -16.75
CA LYS A 234 -9.76 9.14 -15.65
C LYS A 234 -10.18 8.10 -14.61
N GLY A 235 -10.81 7.02 -15.07
CA GLY A 235 -11.30 5.96 -14.19
C GLY A 235 -10.18 5.25 -13.44
N PHE A 236 -9.05 4.99 -14.10
CA PHE A 236 -7.88 4.38 -13.47
C PHE A 236 -7.34 5.25 -12.33
N LYS A 237 -7.21 6.58 -12.58
CA LYS A 237 -6.77 7.53 -11.55
C LYS A 237 -7.75 7.61 -10.39
N VAL A 238 -9.06 7.59 -10.65
CA VAL A 238 -10.10 7.61 -9.61
C VAL A 238 -10.09 6.32 -8.81
N MET A 239 -10.01 5.15 -9.47
CA MET A 239 -10.05 3.85 -8.78
C MET A 239 -8.76 3.49 -8.05
N PHE A 240 -7.59 3.83 -8.61
CA PHE A 240 -6.30 3.41 -8.06
C PHE A 240 -5.44 4.55 -7.49
N GLY A 241 -5.93 5.80 -7.50
CA GLY A 241 -5.25 6.96 -6.93
C GLY A 241 -3.98 7.40 -7.66
N ALA A 242 -3.59 6.72 -8.74
CA ALA A 242 -2.39 6.99 -9.53
C ALA A 242 -2.70 7.02 -11.01
N THR A 243 -1.85 7.68 -11.81
CA THR A 243 -1.97 7.55 -13.26
C THR A 243 -1.57 6.14 -13.70
N ILE A 244 -2.03 5.71 -14.87
CA ILE A 244 -1.64 4.41 -15.46
C ILE A 244 -0.10 4.30 -15.53
N PHE A 245 0.56 5.39 -15.93
CA PHE A 245 2.00 5.42 -16.06
C PHE A 245 2.70 5.26 -14.70
N ASP A 246 2.29 6.02 -13.68
CA ASP A 246 2.88 5.96 -12.34
C ASP A 246 2.67 4.58 -11.72
N PHE A 247 1.44 4.06 -11.77
CA PHE A 247 1.13 2.72 -11.30
C PHE A 247 2.02 1.66 -11.98
N TYR A 248 2.14 1.73 -13.31
CA TYR A 248 2.93 0.77 -14.07
C TYR A 248 4.42 0.85 -13.74
N GLN A 249 4.97 2.06 -13.59
CA GLN A 249 6.35 2.24 -13.18
C GLN A 249 6.60 1.73 -11.76
N ASP A 250 5.68 1.97 -10.83
CA ASP A 250 5.76 1.44 -9.46
C ASP A 250 5.84 -0.08 -9.47
N GLN A 251 4.96 -0.75 -10.21
CA GLN A 251 4.96 -2.22 -10.29
C GLN A 251 6.25 -2.76 -10.94
N ARG A 252 6.75 -2.11 -11.97
CA ARG A 252 8.03 -2.48 -12.62
C ARG A 252 9.22 -2.33 -11.68
N MET A 253 9.25 -1.29 -10.86
CA MET A 253 10.34 -1.07 -9.89
C MET A 253 10.25 -2.05 -8.72
N GLU A 254 9.07 -2.41 -8.26
CA GLU A 254 8.89 -3.47 -7.28
C GLU A 254 9.33 -4.84 -7.84
N HIS A 255 8.97 -5.13 -9.09
CA HIS A 255 9.45 -6.34 -9.75
C HIS A 255 10.97 -6.33 -9.93
N ALA A 256 11.56 -5.19 -10.28
CA ALA A 256 13.02 -5.03 -10.33
C ALA A 256 13.67 -5.31 -8.98
N ARG A 257 13.11 -4.81 -7.89
CA ARG A 257 13.57 -5.11 -6.53
C ARG A 257 13.54 -6.61 -6.27
N TYR A 258 12.43 -7.26 -6.56
CA TYR A 258 12.29 -8.70 -6.39
C TYR A 258 13.37 -9.47 -7.17
N LEU A 259 13.60 -9.13 -8.44
CA LEU A 259 14.62 -9.79 -9.27
C LEU A 259 16.05 -9.59 -8.71
N LEU A 260 16.38 -8.37 -8.28
CA LEU A 260 17.69 -8.04 -7.74
C LEU A 260 17.96 -8.74 -6.40
N TYR A 261 16.96 -8.74 -5.49
CA TYR A 261 17.17 -9.20 -4.10
C TYR A 261 16.85 -10.66 -3.89
N GLU A 262 15.70 -11.08 -4.41
CA GLU A 262 15.19 -12.41 -4.13
C GLU A 262 15.72 -13.43 -5.14
N LYS A 263 15.88 -13.01 -6.38
CA LYS A 263 16.35 -13.86 -7.47
C LYS A 263 17.87 -13.75 -7.74
N GLY A 264 18.53 -12.71 -7.22
CA GLY A 264 19.97 -12.52 -7.37
C GLY A 264 20.40 -12.16 -8.79
N PHE A 265 19.50 -11.63 -9.62
CA PHE A 265 19.83 -11.14 -10.96
C PHE A 265 20.77 -9.94 -10.88
N THR A 266 21.63 -9.79 -11.87
CA THR A 266 22.47 -8.62 -12.04
C THR A 266 21.67 -7.41 -12.52
N VAL A 267 22.19 -6.20 -12.30
CA VAL A 267 21.56 -4.96 -12.76
C VAL A 267 21.34 -4.96 -14.28
N SER A 268 22.27 -5.57 -15.02
CA SER A 268 22.21 -5.71 -16.48
C SER A 268 21.05 -6.62 -16.92
N GLU A 269 20.95 -7.79 -16.28
CA GLU A 269 19.88 -8.74 -16.57
C GLU A 269 18.50 -8.16 -16.26
N VAL A 270 18.34 -7.50 -15.09
CA VAL A 270 17.08 -6.88 -14.72
C VAL A 270 16.71 -5.75 -15.67
N SER A 271 17.69 -4.91 -16.06
CA SER A 271 17.46 -3.84 -17.04
C SER A 271 16.95 -4.39 -18.38
N ALA A 272 17.59 -5.48 -18.88
CA ALA A 272 17.20 -6.12 -20.11
C ALA A 272 15.81 -6.80 -20.01
N GLN A 273 15.57 -7.53 -18.92
CA GLN A 273 14.31 -8.24 -18.68
C GLN A 273 13.12 -7.30 -18.57
N LEU A 274 13.31 -6.11 -17.99
CA LEU A 274 12.28 -5.09 -17.92
C LEU A 274 12.18 -4.24 -19.20
N GLY A 275 12.92 -4.55 -20.26
CA GLY A 275 12.84 -3.85 -21.54
C GLY A 275 13.37 -2.42 -21.52
N TYR A 276 14.32 -2.08 -20.62
CA TYR A 276 14.99 -0.79 -20.67
C TYR A 276 16.06 -0.75 -21.77
N SER A 277 16.10 0.35 -22.51
CA SER A 277 17.05 0.57 -23.60
C SER A 277 18.52 0.67 -23.14
N SER A 278 18.73 0.97 -21.84
CA SER A 278 20.05 1.01 -21.24
C SER A 278 20.00 0.83 -19.72
N ILE A 279 21.09 0.33 -19.14
CA ILE A 279 21.29 0.23 -17.69
C ILE A 279 21.20 1.60 -17.01
N SER A 280 21.67 2.66 -17.69
CA SER A 280 21.60 4.02 -17.16
C SER A 280 20.17 4.53 -17.02
N HIS A 281 19.30 4.27 -18.00
CA HIS A 281 17.88 4.62 -17.93
C HIS A 281 17.18 3.83 -16.81
N PHE A 282 17.44 2.53 -16.72
CA PHE A 282 16.94 1.70 -15.63
C PHE A 282 17.38 2.23 -14.26
N SER A 283 18.69 2.46 -14.08
CA SER A 283 19.25 2.93 -12.80
C SER A 283 18.71 4.28 -12.37
N THR A 284 18.43 5.18 -13.32
CA THR A 284 17.82 6.48 -13.06
C THR A 284 16.36 6.32 -12.62
N ALA A 285 15.58 5.50 -13.32
CA ALA A 285 14.20 5.19 -12.96
C ALA A 285 14.12 4.51 -11.58
N PHE A 286 14.97 3.52 -11.35
CA PHE A 286 15.06 2.78 -10.10
C PHE A 286 15.42 3.70 -8.91
N LYS A 287 16.44 4.58 -9.09
CA LYS A 287 16.81 5.55 -8.05
C LYS A 287 15.69 6.54 -7.76
N LYS A 288 15.00 7.01 -8.81
CA LYS A 288 13.86 7.94 -8.64
C LYS A 288 12.75 7.31 -7.80
N HIS A 289 12.52 6.02 -7.96
CA HIS A 289 11.45 5.30 -7.28
C HIS A 289 11.86 4.81 -5.87
N THR A 290 13.06 4.25 -5.72
CA THR A 290 13.52 3.60 -4.49
C THR A 290 14.40 4.50 -3.60
N GLY A 291 14.85 5.64 -4.12
CA GLY A 291 15.81 6.53 -3.46
C GLY A 291 17.27 6.10 -3.58
N LEU A 292 17.55 4.87 -4.00
CA LEU A 292 18.90 4.28 -4.08
C LEU A 292 19.18 3.75 -5.49
N LYS A 293 20.46 3.72 -5.89
CA LYS A 293 20.84 3.03 -7.11
C LYS A 293 20.77 1.52 -6.93
N PRO A 294 20.53 0.73 -8.00
CA PRO A 294 20.51 -0.73 -7.92
C PRO A 294 21.77 -1.34 -7.29
N CYS A 295 22.94 -0.83 -7.66
CA CYS A 295 24.23 -1.29 -7.12
C CYS A 295 24.45 -0.94 -5.64
N GLU A 296 23.94 0.22 -5.18
CA GLU A 296 24.04 0.64 -3.78
C GLU A 296 23.18 -0.28 -2.88
N MET A 297 22.08 -0.73 -3.43
CA MET A 297 21.22 -1.68 -2.75
C MET A 297 21.87 -3.08 -2.66
N LEU A 298 22.47 -3.60 -3.70
CA LEU A 298 23.17 -4.88 -3.69
C LEU A 298 24.35 -4.91 -2.70
N ASN A 299 25.10 -3.81 -2.58
CA ASN A 299 26.23 -3.70 -1.66
C ASN A 299 25.80 -3.73 -0.17
N LYS A 300 24.61 -3.22 0.18
CA LYS A 300 24.09 -3.31 1.55
C LYS A 300 23.81 -4.76 1.99
N THR A 301 23.48 -5.63 1.06
CA THR A 301 23.20 -7.05 1.34
C THR A 301 24.47 -7.85 1.60
N THR A 302 25.61 -7.44 1.07
CA THR A 302 26.90 -8.11 1.27
C THR A 302 27.55 -7.77 2.62
N TYR A 303 27.29 -6.62 3.22
CA TYR A 303 27.83 -6.23 4.53
C TYR A 303 27.07 -6.85 5.73
N SER A 304 25.89 -7.41 5.52
CA SER A 304 25.11 -8.11 6.56
C SER A 304 25.46 -9.61 6.67
N LYS A 305 26.49 -10.08 5.97
CA LYS A 305 26.93 -11.50 5.96
C LYS A 305 28.31 -11.74 6.56
N ARG A 306 28.81 -10.80 7.38
CA ARG A 306 29.99 -11.01 8.21
C ARG A 306 29.68 -10.92 9.68
#